data_990384866ac5f3d90ba415d54b032cc2
#
_entry.id   990384866ac5f3d90ba415d54b032cc2
#
_cell.length_a   1.000
_cell.length_b   1.000
_cell.length_c   1.000
_cell.angle_alpha   90.00
_cell.angle_beta   90.00
_cell.angle_gamma   90.00
#
_symmetry.space_group_name_H-M   'P 1'
#
loop_
_entity.id
_entity.type
_entity.pdbx_description
1 polymer ?
#
loop_
_entity_poly.entity_id
_entity_poly.type
_entity_poly.pdbx_seq_one_letter_code
_entity_poly.pdbx_strand_id
1 'polypeptide(L)'
;MVNYLKEHRFQYKQKCSASIIFAIATSFLGLIASSCSQQTAIKVAVNSDSSSKTLTTKTTEKNNVIRLGYQKGGIIPLARQRGELERQLVTQNIKVEWSGPFDRCATLLSSLNGNRADIGGCGDIPSISGIAAGQPLCIGSVQRPSPDSLGNAILVRGDSPIRKPTDLVGKKVAVNQGGAGEYLLLKVLEKENIPKEKVQRVYLSPNDAAPALYQGSVDAWAVWEPYISIAELEHKVRRITTTHPAPTYGIMVVRSDAAKENPVAVKAALTALSEDGKWLNQHTNAASDFLVKELKVSDTVAKQVTKNRGPESYVFPNAKDIANLQKTADWLLEQKIIPQRVDITTAVCPLETTAIR
;
A
#
# COMPACT_ATOMS: atom_id res chain seq x y z
N MET A 1 -10.79 -47.33 40.02
CA MET A 1 -10.04 -48.10 39.03
C MET A 1 -9.30 -47.07 38.19
N VAL A 2 -8.19 -46.60 38.61
CA VAL A 2 -6.80 -47.08 38.60
C VAL A 2 -6.24 -47.23 37.20
N ASN A 3 -5.33 -46.27 36.91
CA ASN A 3 -4.15 -46.36 36.04
C ASN A 3 -4.31 -46.39 34.51
N TYR A 4 -3.83 -45.36 33.82
CA TYR A 4 -2.55 -45.43 33.11
C TYR A 4 -2.04 -44.01 32.74
N LEU A 5 -1.04 -43.58 33.51
CA LEU A 5 -0.09 -42.52 33.14
C LEU A 5 0.99 -43.18 32.25
N LYS A 6 1.33 -42.51 31.13
CA LYS A 6 2.68 -42.64 30.57
C LYS A 6 3.09 -41.31 29.92
N GLU A 7 4.16 -40.78 30.46
CA GLU A 7 4.94 -39.64 30.09
C GLU A 7 5.56 -39.77 28.69
N HIS A 8 5.56 -38.72 27.93
CA HIS A 8 6.63 -38.45 26.97
C HIS A 8 7.11 -37.00 27.14
N ARG A 9 8.17 -36.84 27.95
CA ARG A 9 9.06 -35.67 27.96
C ARG A 9 9.89 -35.70 26.66
N PHE A 10 9.80 -34.67 25.86
CA PHE A 10 10.80 -34.35 24.87
C PHE A 10 11.66 -33.20 25.38
N GLN A 11 12.90 -33.53 25.77
CA GLN A 11 13.95 -32.57 26.11
C GLN A 11 14.52 -31.95 24.84
N TYR A 12 14.44 -30.65 24.70
CA TYR A 12 15.26 -29.89 23.75
C TYR A 12 16.55 -29.45 24.43
N LYS A 13 17.67 -30.08 24.06
CA LYS A 13 19.02 -29.68 24.49
C LYS A 13 19.42 -28.38 23.76
N GLN A 14 19.58 -27.30 24.51
CA GLN A 14 20.39 -26.15 24.11
C GLN A 14 21.86 -26.56 24.04
N LYS A 15 22.48 -26.32 22.89
CA LYS A 15 23.95 -26.25 22.80
C LYS A 15 24.34 -24.80 22.63
N CYS A 16 24.81 -24.21 23.70
CA CYS A 16 25.71 -23.03 23.68
C CYS A 16 27.08 -23.51 23.17
N SER A 17 27.64 -22.78 22.23
CA SER A 17 29.08 -22.83 21.96
C SER A 17 29.60 -21.40 21.91
N ALA A 18 30.49 -21.11 22.85
CA ALA A 18 31.12 -19.83 23.06
C ALA A 18 32.41 -19.71 22.23
N SER A 19 32.67 -18.50 21.81
CA SER A 19 33.95 -17.78 21.66
C SER A 19 35.19 -18.53 21.16
N ILE A 20 35.82 -18.00 20.10
CA ILE A 20 37.26 -17.78 20.10
C ILE A 20 37.55 -16.53 19.26
N ILE A 21 38.14 -15.50 19.93
CA ILE A 21 38.81 -14.36 19.39
C ILE A 21 40.23 -14.80 19.04
N PHE A 22 40.70 -14.53 17.83
CA PHE A 22 42.16 -14.47 17.56
C PHE A 22 42.45 -13.30 16.64
N ALA A 23 43.12 -12.31 17.22
CA ALA A 23 43.80 -11.24 16.51
C ALA A 23 45.17 -11.75 16.09
N ILE A 24 45.54 -11.58 14.82
CA ILE A 24 46.92 -11.57 14.39
C ILE A 24 47.11 -10.42 13.39
N ALA A 25 47.83 -9.41 13.85
CA ALA A 25 48.45 -8.40 13.02
C ALA A 25 49.81 -8.91 12.59
N THR A 26 50.14 -8.84 11.28
CA THR A 26 51.52 -8.73 10.83
C THR A 26 51.57 -8.02 9.48
N SER A 27 52.36 -6.98 9.51
CA SER A 27 52.85 -6.13 8.41
C SER A 27 53.65 -6.93 7.39
N PHE A 28 53.52 -6.59 6.11
CA PHE A 28 54.67 -6.67 5.18
C PHE A 28 54.62 -5.54 4.16
N LEU A 29 55.73 -4.81 4.15
CA LEU A 29 56.10 -3.75 3.22
C LEU A 29 56.68 -4.38 1.95
N GLY A 30 56.47 -3.69 0.81
CA GLY A 30 57.47 -3.67 -0.26
C GLY A 30 57.10 -4.37 -1.55
N LEU A 31 56.85 -3.66 -2.62
CA LEU A 31 57.80 -3.41 -3.69
C LEU A 31 57.11 -2.73 -4.89
N ILE A 32 57.66 -1.60 -5.23
CA ILE A 32 57.39 -0.82 -6.44
C ILE A 32 58.02 -1.55 -7.64
N ALA A 33 57.27 -1.71 -8.71
CA ALA A 33 57.88 -1.93 -10.03
C ALA A 33 57.12 -1.11 -11.08
N SER A 34 57.75 -0.06 -11.49
CA SER A 34 57.50 0.69 -12.72
C SER A 34 57.60 -0.22 -13.94
N SER A 35 56.65 -0.10 -14.85
CA SER A 35 56.93 -0.43 -16.25
C SER A 35 56.23 0.58 -17.14
N CYS A 36 57.09 1.30 -17.84
CA CYS A 36 56.85 2.40 -18.74
C CYS A 36 56.57 1.86 -20.15
N SER A 37 55.84 2.69 -20.92
CA SER A 37 55.89 2.83 -22.39
C SER A 37 55.18 1.78 -23.26
N GLN A 38 54.21 2.26 -24.02
CA GLN A 38 54.45 2.55 -25.45
C GLN A 38 53.30 3.39 -26.02
N GLN A 39 53.59 4.65 -26.29
CA GLN A 39 52.83 5.52 -27.20
C GLN A 39 53.04 5.07 -28.63
N THR A 40 51.99 4.59 -29.29
CA THR A 40 52.02 4.42 -30.75
C THR A 40 51.24 5.59 -31.35
N ALA A 41 52.00 6.51 -31.97
CA ALA A 41 51.47 7.61 -32.75
C ALA A 41 50.87 7.08 -34.05
N ILE A 42 49.58 7.25 -34.20
CA ILE A 42 48.90 7.03 -35.49
C ILE A 42 48.76 8.39 -36.17
N LYS A 43 49.46 8.49 -37.33
CA LYS A 43 49.33 9.61 -38.30
C LYS A 43 47.89 9.66 -38.83
N VAL A 44 47.24 10.80 -38.61
CA VAL A 44 45.95 11.11 -39.23
C VAL A 44 46.21 11.61 -40.65
N ALA A 45 45.78 10.86 -41.64
CA ALA A 45 45.65 11.34 -43.01
C ALA A 45 44.33 12.10 -43.11
N VAL A 46 44.39 13.36 -43.45
CA VAL A 46 43.21 14.19 -43.74
C VAL A 46 42.80 13.93 -45.16
N ASN A 47 41.71 13.22 -45.38
CA ASN A 47 41.03 13.23 -46.66
C ASN A 47 39.73 14.07 -46.48
N SER A 48 39.71 15.19 -47.20
CA SER A 48 38.59 16.04 -47.39
C SER A 48 37.63 15.38 -48.42
N ASP A 49 36.50 14.79 -47.91
CA ASP A 49 35.36 14.53 -48.76
C ASP A 49 34.12 15.00 -48.03
N SER A 50 33.49 15.99 -48.66
CA SER A 50 32.19 16.56 -48.27
C SER A 50 31.08 15.56 -48.53
N SER A 51 30.61 14.90 -47.49
CA SER A 51 29.35 14.16 -47.51
C SER A 51 28.52 14.54 -46.29
N SER A 52 27.37 15.11 -46.55
CA SER A 52 26.38 15.55 -45.57
C SER A 52 26.00 14.39 -44.68
N LYS A 53 26.56 14.31 -43.49
CA LYS A 53 26.09 13.42 -42.43
C LYS A 53 24.84 14.01 -41.81
N THR A 54 23.69 13.48 -42.24
CA THR A 54 22.46 13.55 -41.44
C THR A 54 22.77 13.11 -40.04
N LEU A 55 22.75 14.04 -39.07
CA LEU A 55 22.78 13.73 -37.64
C LEU A 55 21.47 12.98 -37.32
N THR A 56 21.51 11.66 -37.39
CA THR A 56 20.53 10.84 -36.70
C THR A 56 20.79 11.03 -35.22
N THR A 57 20.08 11.95 -34.61
CA THR A 57 19.91 11.99 -33.17
C THR A 57 19.37 10.61 -32.74
N LYS A 58 20.24 9.75 -32.23
CA LYS A 58 19.81 8.61 -31.43
C LYS A 58 19.07 9.19 -30.22
N THR A 59 17.78 9.39 -30.38
CA THR A 59 16.89 9.45 -29.24
C THR A 59 17.07 8.12 -28.53
N THR A 60 17.78 8.13 -27.40
CA THR A 60 17.73 7.04 -26.43
C THR A 60 16.25 6.86 -26.13
N GLU A 61 15.65 5.81 -26.67
CA GLU A 61 14.31 5.39 -26.26
C GLU A 61 14.40 5.15 -24.74
N LYS A 62 14.00 6.15 -23.97
CA LYS A 62 13.82 6.03 -22.54
C LYS A 62 12.80 4.91 -22.40
N ASN A 63 13.18 3.77 -21.82
CA ASN A 63 12.26 2.67 -21.55
C ASN A 63 11.03 3.24 -20.84
N ASN A 64 9.96 3.47 -21.60
CA ASN A 64 8.73 4.07 -21.11
C ASN A 64 7.92 2.99 -20.40
N VAL A 65 8.41 2.57 -19.23
CA VAL A 65 7.83 1.52 -18.40
C VAL A 65 7.16 2.16 -17.19
N ILE A 66 5.95 1.74 -16.90
CA ILE A 66 5.25 2.05 -15.65
C ILE A 66 4.99 0.77 -14.85
N ARG A 67 5.41 0.76 -13.59
CA ARG A 67 5.28 -0.40 -12.70
C ARG A 67 4.14 -0.16 -11.72
N LEU A 68 3.10 -1.00 -11.82
CA LEU A 68 1.90 -0.91 -11.00
C LEU A 68 1.98 -1.91 -9.85
N GLY A 69 2.10 -1.38 -8.63
CA GLY A 69 2.07 -2.15 -7.39
C GLY A 69 0.64 -2.42 -6.92
N TYR A 70 0.30 -3.67 -6.60
CA TYR A 70 -1.07 -3.99 -6.24
C TYR A 70 -1.21 -4.84 -4.97
N GLN A 71 -2.32 -4.64 -4.29
CA GLN A 71 -2.84 -5.47 -3.20
C GLN A 71 -4.01 -6.28 -3.75
N LYS A 72 -4.36 -7.40 -3.11
CA LYS A 72 -5.51 -8.21 -3.51
C LYS A 72 -6.82 -7.42 -3.42
N GLY A 73 -7.69 -7.61 -4.40
CA GLY A 73 -9.07 -7.15 -4.38
C GLY A 73 -9.29 -5.65 -4.62
N GLY A 74 -8.28 -4.89 -5.04
CA GLY A 74 -8.42 -3.47 -5.42
C GLY A 74 -8.58 -3.26 -6.93
N ILE A 75 -8.65 -1.99 -7.35
CA ILE A 75 -8.82 -1.62 -8.77
C ILE A 75 -7.63 -2.05 -9.64
N ILE A 76 -6.41 -2.00 -9.14
CA ILE A 76 -5.20 -2.33 -9.91
C ILE A 76 -5.19 -3.81 -10.36
N PRO A 77 -5.43 -4.82 -9.48
CA PRO A 77 -5.51 -6.21 -9.94
C PRO A 77 -6.71 -6.47 -10.85
N LEU A 78 -7.81 -5.71 -10.71
CA LEU A 78 -8.92 -5.76 -11.67
C LEU A 78 -8.47 -5.25 -13.05
N ALA A 79 -7.80 -4.10 -13.13
CA ALA A 79 -7.25 -3.54 -14.36
C ALA A 79 -6.32 -4.54 -15.05
N ARG A 80 -5.45 -5.21 -14.27
CA ARG A 80 -4.58 -6.29 -14.74
C ARG A 80 -5.36 -7.44 -15.36
N GLN A 81 -6.44 -7.91 -14.70
CA GLN A 81 -7.26 -9.00 -15.21
C GLN A 81 -8.01 -8.63 -16.49
N ARG A 82 -8.47 -7.37 -16.60
CA ARG A 82 -9.16 -6.86 -17.78
C ARG A 82 -8.23 -6.66 -18.96
N GLY A 83 -6.96 -6.30 -18.72
CA GLY A 83 -5.96 -6.01 -19.76
C GLY A 83 -6.25 -4.76 -20.59
N GLU A 84 -7.30 -3.96 -20.24
CA GLU A 84 -7.65 -2.74 -20.98
C GLU A 84 -6.63 -1.63 -20.77
N LEU A 85 -6.18 -1.48 -19.52
CA LEU A 85 -5.14 -0.54 -19.16
C LEU A 85 -3.87 -0.76 -19.99
N GLU A 86 -3.41 -2.01 -20.14
CA GLU A 86 -2.23 -2.33 -20.96
C GLU A 86 -2.48 -2.01 -22.44
N ARG A 87 -3.65 -2.35 -22.98
CA ARG A 87 -4.00 -2.02 -24.36
C ARG A 87 -3.97 -0.52 -24.63
N GLN A 88 -4.49 0.29 -23.72
CA GLN A 88 -4.48 1.75 -23.83
C GLN A 88 -3.06 2.32 -23.71
N LEU A 89 -2.25 1.86 -22.79
CA LEU A 89 -0.91 2.38 -22.56
C LEU A 89 0.06 1.98 -23.70
N VAL A 90 -0.09 0.80 -24.23
CA VAL A 90 0.75 0.33 -25.36
C VAL A 90 0.59 1.20 -26.61
N THR A 91 -0.61 1.76 -26.87
CA THR A 91 -0.83 2.71 -27.96
C THR A 91 -0.06 4.02 -27.80
N GLN A 92 0.37 4.33 -26.57
CA GLN A 92 1.17 5.49 -26.21
C GLN A 92 2.67 5.11 -26.04
N ASN A 93 3.07 3.92 -26.49
CA ASN A 93 4.41 3.37 -26.31
C ASN A 93 4.82 3.27 -24.83
N ILE A 94 3.87 2.95 -23.94
CA ILE A 94 4.11 2.75 -22.50
C ILE A 94 3.92 1.26 -22.19
N LYS A 95 4.98 0.62 -21.69
CA LYS A 95 4.95 -0.76 -21.20
C LYS A 95 4.49 -0.79 -19.73
N VAL A 96 3.60 -1.72 -19.41
CA VAL A 96 3.16 -1.94 -18.02
C VAL A 96 3.88 -3.15 -17.43
N GLU A 97 4.33 -3.01 -16.19
CA GLU A 97 4.84 -4.11 -15.37
C GLU A 97 4.06 -4.17 -14.06
N TRP A 98 3.81 -5.38 -13.56
CA TRP A 98 3.02 -5.62 -12.36
C TRP A 98 3.91 -6.07 -11.22
N SER A 99 3.73 -5.44 -10.04
CA SER A 99 4.48 -5.75 -8.81
C SER A 99 3.50 -6.10 -7.68
N GLY A 100 3.61 -7.29 -7.12
CA GLY A 100 2.70 -7.75 -6.05
C GLY A 100 2.23 -9.21 -6.26
N PRO A 101 1.20 -9.68 -5.55
CA PRO A 101 0.38 -8.91 -4.62
C PRO A 101 1.08 -8.60 -3.29
N PHE A 102 0.88 -7.39 -2.76
CA PHE A 102 1.31 -7.00 -1.42
C PHE A 102 0.20 -7.28 -0.41
N ASP A 103 0.56 -7.62 0.82
CA ASP A 103 -0.39 -7.97 1.89
C ASP A 103 -1.09 -6.74 2.50
N ARG A 104 -0.42 -5.58 2.49
CA ARG A 104 -0.90 -4.31 3.05
C ARG A 104 -0.19 -3.10 2.46
N CYS A 105 -0.71 -1.89 2.76
CA CYS A 105 -0.11 -0.65 2.28
C CYS A 105 1.36 -0.48 2.69
N ALA A 106 1.74 -0.82 3.92
CA ALA A 106 3.12 -0.64 4.37
C ALA A 106 4.15 -1.35 3.47
N THR A 107 3.86 -2.60 3.05
CA THR A 107 4.72 -3.37 2.14
C THR A 107 4.69 -2.82 0.71
N LEU A 108 3.53 -2.33 0.26
CA LEU A 108 3.42 -1.63 -1.02
C LEU A 108 4.21 -0.32 -1.03
N LEU A 109 4.08 0.52 -0.01
CA LEU A 109 4.85 1.77 0.10
C LEU A 109 6.35 1.52 0.17
N SER A 110 6.78 0.46 0.86
CA SER A 110 8.18 0.01 0.85
C SER A 110 8.66 -0.40 -0.55
N SER A 111 7.78 -0.99 -1.37
CA SER A 111 8.07 -1.33 -2.76
C SER A 111 8.23 -0.09 -3.64
N LEU A 112 7.39 0.93 -3.45
CA LEU A 112 7.52 2.23 -4.11
C LEU A 112 8.82 2.91 -3.72
N ASN A 113 9.12 3.01 -2.42
CA ASN A 113 10.36 3.57 -1.90
C ASN A 113 11.60 2.84 -2.42
N GLY A 114 11.53 1.51 -2.53
CA GLY A 114 12.59 0.65 -3.07
C GLY A 114 12.64 0.59 -4.61
N ASN A 115 11.96 1.48 -5.33
CA ASN A 115 11.94 1.55 -6.81
C ASN A 115 11.49 0.24 -7.50
N ARG A 116 10.62 -0.55 -6.85
CA ARG A 116 10.05 -1.79 -7.42
C ARG A 116 8.63 -1.61 -7.96
N ALA A 117 7.99 -0.48 -7.64
CA ALA A 117 6.74 -0.01 -8.21
C ALA A 117 6.79 1.52 -8.37
N ASP A 118 5.98 2.06 -9.27
CA ASP A 118 5.88 3.50 -9.53
C ASP A 118 4.55 4.06 -9.05
N ILE A 119 3.47 3.28 -9.14
CA ILE A 119 2.12 3.63 -8.68
C ILE A 119 1.57 2.47 -7.86
N GLY A 120 0.81 2.78 -6.80
CA GLY A 120 0.10 1.76 -6.02
C GLY A 120 -1.12 2.31 -5.28
N GLY A 121 -2.11 1.46 -5.06
CA GLY A 121 -3.35 1.83 -4.37
C GLY A 121 -3.22 1.65 -2.85
N CYS A 122 -3.45 2.73 -2.09
CA CYS A 122 -3.47 2.74 -0.63
C CYS A 122 -4.63 3.57 -0.08
N GLY A 123 -4.87 3.51 1.23
CA GLY A 123 -5.71 4.49 1.93
C GLY A 123 -4.92 5.78 2.24
N ASP A 124 -5.64 6.84 2.58
CA ASP A 124 -5.07 8.14 2.95
C ASP A 124 -4.15 8.05 4.18
N ILE A 125 -4.58 7.37 5.23
CA ILE A 125 -3.82 7.28 6.48
C ILE A 125 -2.40 6.72 6.28
N PRO A 126 -2.20 5.52 5.69
CA PRO A 126 -0.86 5.01 5.45
C PRO A 126 -0.08 5.84 4.41
N SER A 127 -0.77 6.45 3.43
CA SER A 127 -0.12 7.30 2.42
C SER A 127 0.47 8.56 3.06
N ILE A 128 -0.32 9.27 3.87
CA ILE A 128 0.13 10.45 4.63
C ILE A 128 1.23 10.06 5.62
N SER A 129 1.10 8.91 6.30
CA SER A 129 2.14 8.42 7.23
C SER A 129 3.46 8.13 6.52
N GLY A 130 3.43 7.54 5.33
CA GLY A 130 4.62 7.31 4.51
C GLY A 130 5.29 8.61 4.07
N ILE A 131 4.52 9.61 3.62
CA ILE A 131 5.01 10.94 3.25
C ILE A 131 5.61 11.64 4.48
N ALA A 132 4.93 11.60 5.62
CA ALA A 132 5.43 12.17 6.88
C ALA A 132 6.74 11.52 7.36
N ALA A 133 6.94 10.24 7.05
CA ALA A 133 8.18 9.53 7.32
C ALA A 133 9.31 9.85 6.31
N GLY A 134 9.09 10.79 5.38
CA GLY A 134 10.09 11.21 4.40
C GLY A 134 10.24 10.27 3.20
N GLN A 135 9.31 9.35 2.99
CA GLN A 135 9.34 8.52 1.79
C GLN A 135 9.08 9.40 0.54
N PRO A 136 9.79 9.17 -0.57
CA PRO A 136 9.66 9.97 -1.80
C PRO A 136 8.37 9.62 -2.56
N LEU A 137 7.24 9.98 -1.99
CA LEU A 137 5.90 9.67 -2.45
C LEU A 137 5.09 10.93 -2.70
N CYS A 138 4.16 10.87 -3.66
CA CYS A 138 3.17 11.90 -3.89
C CYS A 138 1.78 11.29 -4.15
N ILE A 139 0.73 12.10 -4.02
CA ILE A 139 -0.67 11.74 -4.24
C ILE A 139 -1.01 11.94 -5.71
N GLY A 140 -1.22 10.84 -6.45
CA GLY A 140 -1.54 10.88 -7.88
C GLY A 140 -3.03 11.09 -8.16
N SER A 141 -3.88 10.27 -7.56
CA SER A 141 -5.34 10.42 -7.65
C SER A 141 -6.00 9.95 -6.36
N VAL A 142 -7.26 10.35 -6.17
CA VAL A 142 -8.04 10.07 -4.96
C VAL A 142 -9.37 9.42 -5.31
N GLN A 143 -9.76 8.44 -4.51
CA GLN A 143 -11.13 7.95 -4.42
C GLN A 143 -11.79 8.63 -3.22
N ARG A 144 -12.84 9.43 -3.49
CA ARG A 144 -13.57 10.12 -2.44
C ARG A 144 -14.35 9.13 -1.58
N PRO A 145 -14.47 9.39 -0.26
CA PRO A 145 -15.30 8.56 0.60
C PRO A 145 -16.75 8.60 0.13
N SER A 146 -17.39 7.43 0.07
CA SER A 146 -18.84 7.32 -0.12
C SER A 146 -19.53 7.43 1.23
N PRO A 147 -20.58 8.24 1.37
CA PRO A 147 -21.36 8.33 2.60
C PRO A 147 -21.96 6.99 3.03
N ASP A 148 -22.29 6.12 2.06
CA ASP A 148 -22.90 4.81 2.28
C ASP A 148 -21.87 3.67 2.40
N SER A 149 -20.58 3.98 2.33
CA SER A 149 -19.54 2.95 2.44
C SER A 149 -19.48 2.37 3.85
N LEU A 150 -19.56 1.06 3.94
CA LEU A 150 -19.36 0.28 5.15
C LEU A 150 -18.02 -0.46 5.14
N GLY A 151 -17.08 0.07 4.36
CA GLY A 151 -15.79 -0.56 4.09
C GLY A 151 -14.81 -0.62 5.27
N ASN A 152 -15.13 -0.01 6.42
CA ASN A 152 -14.36 -0.10 7.66
C ASN A 152 -15.28 -0.42 8.84
N ALA A 153 -14.86 -1.30 9.76
CA ALA A 153 -15.66 -1.68 10.92
C ALA A 153 -14.78 -2.08 12.12
N ILE A 154 -15.37 -1.99 13.31
CA ILE A 154 -14.85 -2.68 14.50
C ILE A 154 -15.69 -3.94 14.69
N LEU A 155 -15.01 -5.08 14.68
CA LEU A 155 -15.58 -6.41 14.74
C LEU A 155 -15.35 -7.04 16.11
N VAL A 156 -16.30 -7.84 16.54
CA VAL A 156 -16.24 -8.67 17.74
C VAL A 156 -16.80 -10.06 17.43
N ARG A 157 -16.46 -11.08 18.21
CA ARG A 157 -17.10 -12.39 18.07
C ARG A 157 -18.60 -12.29 18.31
N GLY A 158 -19.38 -13.14 17.68
CA GLY A 158 -20.83 -13.16 17.81
C GLY A 158 -21.33 -13.36 19.25
N ASP A 159 -20.61 -14.16 20.04
CA ASP A 159 -20.87 -14.44 21.45
C ASP A 159 -20.32 -13.37 22.42
N SER A 160 -19.56 -12.40 21.93
CA SER A 160 -18.96 -11.34 22.74
C SER A 160 -20.03 -10.52 23.48
N PRO A 161 -19.82 -10.16 24.74
CA PRO A 161 -20.69 -9.23 25.47
C PRO A 161 -20.58 -7.77 24.98
N ILE A 162 -19.53 -7.43 24.22
CA ILE A 162 -19.32 -6.08 23.68
C ILE A 162 -20.38 -5.79 22.64
N ARG A 163 -21.24 -4.78 22.84
CA ARG A 163 -22.36 -4.42 21.94
C ARG A 163 -22.18 -3.07 21.25
N LYS A 164 -21.45 -2.16 21.87
CA LYS A 164 -21.23 -0.78 21.43
C LYS A 164 -19.80 -0.32 21.73
N PRO A 165 -19.35 0.76 21.13
CA PRO A 165 -17.96 1.24 21.29
C PRO A 165 -17.58 1.53 22.77
N THR A 166 -18.52 1.98 23.60
CA THR A 166 -18.23 2.23 25.04
C THR A 166 -17.86 0.97 25.81
N ASP A 167 -18.20 -0.21 25.32
CA ASP A 167 -17.84 -1.48 25.95
C ASP A 167 -16.38 -1.89 25.67
N LEU A 168 -15.65 -1.11 24.83
CA LEU A 168 -14.24 -1.34 24.53
C LEU A 168 -13.29 -0.90 25.64
N VAL A 169 -13.77 -0.19 26.66
CA VAL A 169 -12.95 0.22 27.81
C VAL A 169 -12.36 -1.01 28.50
N GLY A 170 -11.02 -1.02 28.67
CA GLY A 170 -10.27 -2.15 29.24
C GLY A 170 -10.06 -3.33 28.30
N LYS A 171 -10.49 -3.25 27.04
CA LYS A 171 -10.43 -4.35 26.07
C LYS A 171 -9.20 -4.26 25.16
N LYS A 172 -8.80 -5.42 24.63
CA LYS A 172 -7.75 -5.57 23.63
C LYS A 172 -8.34 -5.46 22.23
N VAL A 173 -7.95 -4.45 21.48
CA VAL A 173 -8.41 -4.23 20.10
C VAL A 173 -7.26 -4.40 19.13
N ALA A 174 -7.37 -5.37 18.24
CA ALA A 174 -6.40 -5.54 17.15
C ALA A 174 -6.56 -4.40 16.13
N VAL A 175 -5.45 -3.79 15.76
CA VAL A 175 -5.35 -2.72 14.76
C VAL A 175 -4.06 -2.86 13.97
N ASN A 176 -4.01 -2.34 12.74
CA ASN A 176 -2.76 -2.15 12.02
C ASN A 176 -2.18 -0.77 12.37
N GLN A 177 -0.93 -0.74 12.80
CA GLN A 177 -0.26 0.50 13.21
C GLN A 177 -0.20 1.51 12.04
N GLY A 178 -0.59 2.76 12.31
CA GLY A 178 -0.59 3.84 11.33
C GLY A 178 -1.51 3.61 10.13
N GLY A 179 -2.51 2.76 10.25
CA GLY A 179 -3.43 2.42 9.18
C GLY A 179 -4.90 2.71 9.47
N ALA A 180 -5.77 2.35 8.52
CA ALA A 180 -7.20 2.67 8.58
C ALA A 180 -7.91 2.09 9.81
N GLY A 181 -7.50 0.90 10.28
CA GLY A 181 -8.10 0.28 11.48
C GLY A 181 -7.80 1.07 12.75
N GLU A 182 -6.55 1.51 12.95
CA GLU A 182 -6.19 2.34 14.10
C GLU A 182 -6.89 3.70 14.04
N TYR A 183 -6.91 4.34 12.85
CA TYR A 183 -7.63 5.58 12.64
C TYR A 183 -9.12 5.46 12.99
N LEU A 184 -9.79 4.41 12.47
CA LEU A 184 -11.18 4.14 12.79
C LEU A 184 -11.40 4.00 14.30
N LEU A 185 -10.59 3.18 14.99
CA LEU A 185 -10.71 2.99 16.42
C LEU A 185 -10.58 4.32 17.16
N LEU A 186 -9.54 5.10 16.87
CA LEU A 186 -9.29 6.38 17.55
C LEU A 186 -10.42 7.39 17.30
N LYS A 187 -10.95 7.46 16.08
CA LYS A 187 -12.10 8.33 15.75
C LYS A 187 -13.38 7.88 16.44
N VAL A 188 -13.58 6.58 16.61
CA VAL A 188 -14.70 6.04 17.38
C VAL A 188 -14.57 6.40 18.85
N LEU A 189 -13.37 6.23 19.43
CA LEU A 189 -13.12 6.58 20.83
C LEU A 189 -13.29 8.09 21.09
N GLU A 190 -12.79 8.93 20.18
CA GLU A 190 -12.96 10.38 20.22
C GLU A 190 -14.46 10.78 20.21
N LYS A 191 -15.24 10.21 19.28
CA LYS A 191 -16.69 10.45 19.19
C LYS A 191 -17.45 10.05 20.45
N GLU A 192 -17.05 8.96 21.08
CA GLU A 192 -17.66 8.45 22.31
C GLU A 192 -17.07 9.07 23.61
N ASN A 193 -16.15 10.06 23.48
CA ASN A 193 -15.44 10.68 24.59
C ASN A 193 -14.68 9.66 25.47
N ILE A 194 -14.11 8.62 24.88
CA ILE A 194 -13.34 7.58 25.58
C ILE A 194 -11.85 7.92 25.43
N PRO A 195 -11.09 8.12 26.53
CA PRO A 195 -9.65 8.28 26.47
C PRO A 195 -9.00 7.07 25.81
N LYS A 196 -8.14 7.31 24.80
CA LYS A 196 -7.52 6.25 24.01
C LYS A 196 -6.66 5.28 24.84
N GLU A 197 -6.18 5.74 26.00
CA GLU A 197 -5.41 4.97 26.96
C GLU A 197 -6.25 3.94 27.72
N LYS A 198 -7.58 4.06 27.69
CA LYS A 198 -8.52 3.11 28.28
C LYS A 198 -8.75 1.87 27.40
N VAL A 199 -8.22 1.84 26.18
CA VAL A 199 -8.33 0.72 25.25
C VAL A 199 -6.93 0.23 24.88
N GLN A 200 -6.68 -1.06 25.04
CA GLN A 200 -5.39 -1.66 24.69
C GLN A 200 -5.33 -1.95 23.19
N ARG A 201 -4.55 -1.18 22.43
CA ARG A 201 -4.28 -1.46 21.01
C ARG A 201 -3.26 -2.57 20.89
N VAL A 202 -3.58 -3.60 20.11
CA VAL A 202 -2.69 -4.72 19.78
C VAL A 202 -2.36 -4.63 18.30
N TYR A 203 -1.10 -4.36 17.99
CA TYR A 203 -0.66 -4.15 16.60
C TYR A 203 -0.43 -5.47 15.88
N LEU A 204 -1.35 -5.81 14.99
CA LEU A 204 -1.33 -7.05 14.21
C LEU A 204 -1.57 -6.77 12.72
N SER A 205 -1.02 -7.63 11.86
CA SER A 205 -1.46 -7.68 10.47
C SER A 205 -2.88 -8.24 10.38
N PRO A 206 -3.64 -7.99 9.30
CA PRO A 206 -4.97 -8.60 9.16
C PRO A 206 -4.97 -10.12 9.22
N ASN A 207 -3.93 -10.77 8.68
CA ASN A 207 -3.80 -12.23 8.68
C ASN A 207 -3.57 -12.80 10.10
N ASP A 208 -2.93 -12.03 10.98
CA ASP A 208 -2.71 -12.41 12.39
C ASP A 208 -3.88 -11.99 13.27
N ALA A 209 -4.53 -10.87 12.97
CA ALA A 209 -5.65 -10.33 13.74
C ALA A 209 -6.92 -11.18 13.63
N ALA A 210 -7.21 -11.74 12.45
CA ALA A 210 -8.38 -12.57 12.23
C ALA A 210 -8.38 -13.81 13.15
N PRO A 211 -7.35 -14.70 13.16
CA PRO A 211 -7.32 -15.82 14.09
C PRO A 211 -7.25 -15.37 15.55
N ALA A 212 -6.56 -14.26 15.87
CA ALA A 212 -6.51 -13.74 17.24
C ALA A 212 -7.92 -13.35 17.75
N LEU A 213 -8.77 -12.74 16.91
CA LEU A 213 -10.17 -12.46 17.26
C LEU A 213 -10.97 -13.76 17.41
N TYR A 214 -10.87 -14.69 16.48
CA TYR A 214 -11.66 -15.93 16.48
C TYR A 214 -11.35 -16.80 17.70
N GLN A 215 -10.09 -16.83 18.14
CA GLN A 215 -9.62 -17.57 19.31
C GLN A 215 -9.80 -16.79 20.64
N GLY A 216 -10.19 -15.51 20.59
CA GLY A 216 -10.38 -14.67 21.77
C GLY A 216 -9.08 -14.12 22.40
N SER A 217 -7.97 -14.16 21.70
CA SER A 217 -6.70 -13.53 22.13
C SER A 217 -6.79 -12.01 22.13
N VAL A 218 -7.67 -11.44 21.30
CA VAL A 218 -8.14 -10.06 21.32
C VAL A 218 -9.65 -10.03 21.41
N ASP A 219 -10.19 -8.96 21.98
CA ASP A 219 -11.63 -8.79 22.22
C ASP A 219 -12.37 -8.22 20.99
N ALA A 220 -11.67 -7.38 20.22
CA ALA A 220 -12.18 -6.72 19.03
C ALA A 220 -11.09 -6.54 17.97
N TRP A 221 -11.52 -6.24 16.75
CA TRP A 221 -10.63 -6.00 15.61
C TRP A 221 -11.17 -4.85 14.75
N ALA A 222 -10.40 -3.79 14.59
CA ALA A 222 -10.73 -2.69 13.69
C ALA A 222 -10.06 -2.94 12.33
N VAL A 223 -10.88 -3.05 11.27
CA VAL A 223 -10.43 -3.57 9.96
C VAL A 223 -11.29 -3.03 8.81
N TRP A 224 -10.89 -3.35 7.61
CA TRP A 224 -11.52 -2.96 6.34
C TRP A 224 -11.90 -4.17 5.48
N GLU A 225 -12.66 -3.92 4.39
CA GLU A 225 -12.98 -4.93 3.40
C GLU A 225 -11.72 -5.44 2.64
N PRO A 226 -11.63 -6.74 2.31
CA PRO A 226 -12.67 -7.78 2.37
C PRO A 226 -12.76 -8.52 3.72
N TYR A 227 -11.88 -8.23 4.66
CA TYR A 227 -11.79 -8.96 5.93
C TYR A 227 -13.09 -8.89 6.75
N ILE A 228 -13.84 -7.79 6.65
CA ILE A 228 -15.12 -7.61 7.33
C ILE A 228 -16.13 -8.66 6.84
N SER A 229 -16.36 -8.70 5.52
CA SER A 229 -17.33 -9.62 4.93
C SER A 229 -16.97 -11.09 5.14
N ILE A 230 -15.66 -11.43 5.05
CA ILE A 230 -15.18 -12.79 5.36
C ILE A 230 -15.50 -13.13 6.82
N ALA A 231 -15.14 -12.26 7.76
CA ALA A 231 -15.35 -12.51 9.19
C ALA A 231 -16.83 -12.63 9.55
N GLU A 232 -17.69 -11.75 9.02
CA GLU A 232 -19.12 -11.76 9.30
C GLU A 232 -19.85 -12.99 8.72
N LEU A 233 -19.50 -13.40 7.51
CA LEU A 233 -20.21 -14.45 6.79
C LEU A 233 -19.67 -15.85 7.07
N GLU A 234 -18.38 -15.98 7.39
CA GLU A 234 -17.71 -17.29 7.54
C GLU A 234 -17.31 -17.62 8.99
N HIS A 235 -17.23 -16.62 9.91
CA HIS A 235 -16.63 -16.83 11.24
C HIS A 235 -17.51 -16.38 12.43
N LYS A 236 -18.81 -16.19 12.24
CA LYS A 236 -19.75 -15.77 13.31
C LYS A 236 -19.26 -14.53 14.06
N VAL A 237 -18.75 -13.57 13.31
CA VAL A 237 -18.30 -12.27 13.81
C VAL A 237 -19.39 -11.24 13.49
N ARG A 238 -19.48 -10.17 14.26
CA ARG A 238 -20.38 -9.05 14.00
C ARG A 238 -19.67 -7.72 14.21
N ARG A 239 -20.12 -6.70 13.50
CA ARG A 239 -19.66 -5.33 13.73
C ARG A 239 -20.40 -4.68 14.90
N ILE A 240 -19.71 -3.76 15.59
CA ILE A 240 -20.28 -2.90 16.63
C ILE A 240 -20.36 -1.43 16.20
N THR A 241 -19.84 -1.10 15.02
CA THR A 241 -19.95 0.22 14.40
C THR A 241 -20.87 0.13 13.21
N THR A 242 -21.97 0.91 13.22
CA THR A 242 -22.98 0.92 12.15
C THR A 242 -22.93 2.16 11.27
N THR A 243 -22.15 3.17 11.65
CA THR A 243 -21.95 4.41 10.91
C THR A 243 -20.46 4.64 10.71
N HIS A 244 -20.12 5.27 9.61
CA HIS A 244 -18.72 5.62 9.32
C HIS A 244 -18.32 6.92 10.06
N PRO A 245 -17.72 6.86 11.26
CA PRO A 245 -17.41 8.06 12.04
C PRO A 245 -16.25 8.86 11.42
N ALA A 246 -15.53 8.26 10.48
CA ALA A 246 -14.33 8.83 9.89
C ALA A 246 -14.19 8.38 8.43
N PRO A 247 -14.72 9.16 7.48
CA PRO A 247 -14.59 8.86 6.06
C PRO A 247 -13.10 8.89 5.66
N THR A 248 -12.65 7.87 4.94
CA THR A 248 -11.28 7.73 4.45
C THR A 248 -11.24 7.81 2.93
N TYR A 249 -10.19 8.40 2.39
CA TYR A 249 -9.92 8.43 0.96
C TYR A 249 -9.15 7.17 0.54
N GLY A 250 -9.45 6.65 -0.65
CA GLY A 250 -8.51 5.83 -1.39
C GLY A 250 -7.49 6.75 -2.09
N ILE A 251 -6.24 6.35 -2.14
CA ILE A 251 -5.16 7.12 -2.77
C ILE A 251 -4.42 6.22 -3.77
N MET A 252 -4.24 6.70 -4.99
CA MET A 252 -3.17 6.21 -5.84
C MET A 252 -1.90 6.96 -5.49
N VAL A 253 -1.03 6.29 -4.76
CA VAL A 253 0.28 6.81 -4.37
C VAL A 253 1.24 6.60 -5.53
N VAL A 254 2.04 7.60 -5.81
CA VAL A 254 3.04 7.59 -6.88
C VAL A 254 4.42 7.85 -6.27
N ARG A 255 5.44 7.17 -6.75
CA ARG A 255 6.82 7.48 -6.43
C ARG A 255 7.18 8.84 -7.05
N SER A 256 7.69 9.76 -6.24
CA SER A 256 7.93 11.15 -6.64
C SER A 256 8.85 11.29 -7.85
N ASP A 257 9.88 10.43 -7.95
CA ASP A 257 10.79 10.42 -9.09
C ASP A 257 10.07 9.97 -10.36
N ALA A 258 9.21 8.94 -10.29
CA ALA A 258 8.43 8.51 -11.44
C ALA A 258 7.50 9.64 -11.94
N ALA A 259 6.88 10.38 -11.02
CA ALA A 259 6.03 11.53 -11.38
C ALA A 259 6.81 12.67 -12.07
N LYS A 260 8.08 12.88 -11.68
CA LYS A 260 8.95 13.91 -12.27
C LYS A 260 9.59 13.47 -13.59
N GLU A 261 10.07 12.24 -13.65
CA GLU A 261 10.83 11.73 -14.78
C GLU A 261 9.95 11.26 -15.94
N ASN A 262 8.75 10.76 -15.63
CA ASN A 262 7.80 10.23 -16.61
C ASN A 262 6.34 10.66 -16.31
N PRO A 263 6.05 11.97 -16.21
CA PRO A 263 4.71 12.47 -15.86
C PRO A 263 3.63 12.03 -16.85
N VAL A 264 3.98 11.87 -18.13
CA VAL A 264 3.04 11.44 -19.16
C VAL A 264 2.58 10.00 -18.91
N ALA A 265 3.49 9.08 -18.66
CA ALA A 265 3.13 7.68 -18.38
C ALA A 265 2.38 7.53 -17.05
N VAL A 266 2.79 8.25 -16.03
CA VAL A 266 2.08 8.28 -14.73
C VAL A 266 0.66 8.78 -14.93
N LYS A 267 0.46 9.91 -15.62
CA LYS A 267 -0.86 10.48 -15.89
C LYS A 267 -1.73 9.53 -16.70
N ALA A 268 -1.18 8.93 -17.77
CA ALA A 268 -1.89 7.96 -18.60
C ALA A 268 -2.35 6.74 -17.78
N ALA A 269 -1.48 6.17 -16.93
CA ALA A 269 -1.83 5.04 -16.08
C ALA A 269 -2.92 5.40 -15.04
N LEU A 270 -2.83 6.57 -14.40
CA LEU A 270 -3.86 7.04 -13.45
C LEU A 270 -5.20 7.28 -14.15
N THR A 271 -5.19 7.78 -15.40
CA THR A 271 -6.41 7.97 -16.21
C THR A 271 -7.03 6.63 -16.58
N ALA A 272 -6.24 5.67 -17.03
CA ALA A 272 -6.73 4.33 -17.37
C ALA A 272 -7.30 3.61 -16.12
N LEU A 273 -6.68 3.73 -14.95
CA LEU A 273 -7.22 3.22 -13.69
C LEU A 273 -8.56 3.89 -13.32
N SER A 274 -8.71 5.19 -13.59
CA SER A 274 -9.99 5.90 -13.40
C SER A 274 -11.09 5.33 -14.30
N GLU A 275 -10.77 5.00 -15.54
CA GLU A 275 -11.71 4.38 -16.50
C GLU A 275 -12.09 2.97 -16.08
N ASP A 276 -11.15 2.18 -15.57
CA ASP A 276 -11.42 0.87 -14.99
C ASP A 276 -12.37 0.98 -13.78
N GLY A 277 -12.21 2.00 -12.94
CA GLY A 277 -13.14 2.27 -11.84
C GLY A 277 -14.55 2.62 -12.32
N LYS A 278 -14.68 3.45 -13.35
CA LYS A 278 -15.99 3.77 -13.96
C LYS A 278 -16.64 2.52 -14.55
N TRP A 279 -15.85 1.70 -15.24
CA TRP A 279 -16.35 0.43 -15.78
C TRP A 279 -16.86 -0.49 -14.67
N LEU A 280 -16.11 -0.62 -13.57
CA LEU A 280 -16.48 -1.44 -12.42
C LEU A 280 -17.83 -1.03 -11.83
N ASN A 281 -18.08 0.27 -11.69
CA ASN A 281 -19.34 0.81 -11.17
C ASN A 281 -20.54 0.47 -12.07
N GLN A 282 -20.31 0.28 -13.37
CA GLN A 282 -21.34 -0.10 -14.34
C GLN A 282 -21.53 -1.62 -14.44
N HIS A 283 -20.56 -2.42 -13.94
CA HIS A 283 -20.52 -3.87 -14.10
C HIS A 283 -20.34 -4.58 -12.75
N THR A 284 -21.23 -4.32 -11.79
CA THR A 284 -21.13 -4.81 -10.40
C THR A 284 -21.07 -6.34 -10.28
N ASN A 285 -21.72 -7.08 -11.17
CA ASN A 285 -21.59 -8.54 -11.21
C ASN A 285 -20.17 -8.97 -11.58
N ALA A 286 -19.56 -8.35 -12.59
CA ALA A 286 -18.18 -8.63 -12.98
C ALA A 286 -17.19 -8.26 -11.87
N ALA A 287 -17.50 -7.24 -11.04
CA ALA A 287 -16.74 -6.90 -9.84
C ALA A 287 -16.76 -8.05 -8.83
N SER A 288 -17.94 -8.63 -8.58
CA SER A 288 -18.09 -9.78 -7.66
C SER A 288 -17.37 -11.00 -8.22
N ASP A 289 -17.53 -11.32 -9.50
CA ASP A 289 -16.86 -12.45 -10.17
C ASP A 289 -15.31 -12.32 -10.10
N PHE A 290 -14.81 -11.10 -10.25
CA PHE A 290 -13.38 -10.80 -10.05
C PHE A 290 -12.95 -11.13 -8.62
N LEU A 291 -13.68 -10.67 -7.60
CA LEU A 291 -13.36 -10.89 -6.20
C LEU A 291 -13.39 -12.38 -5.82
N VAL A 292 -14.36 -13.15 -6.34
CA VAL A 292 -14.39 -14.61 -6.16
C VAL A 292 -13.09 -15.26 -6.61
N LYS A 293 -12.62 -14.90 -7.81
CA LYS A 293 -11.38 -15.46 -8.39
C LYS A 293 -10.12 -14.98 -7.66
N GLU A 294 -10.04 -13.68 -7.40
CA GLU A 294 -8.86 -13.03 -6.83
C GLU A 294 -8.66 -13.38 -5.36
N LEU A 295 -9.73 -13.36 -4.56
CA LEU A 295 -9.69 -13.59 -3.11
C LEU A 295 -9.96 -15.04 -2.74
N LYS A 296 -10.48 -15.88 -3.67
CA LYS A 296 -10.92 -17.27 -3.43
C LYS A 296 -12.00 -17.35 -2.34
N VAL A 297 -12.91 -16.40 -2.35
CA VAL A 297 -14.05 -16.32 -1.43
C VAL A 297 -15.33 -16.78 -2.12
N SER A 298 -16.39 -17.02 -1.34
CA SER A 298 -17.71 -17.34 -1.89
C SER A 298 -18.33 -16.14 -2.64
N ASP A 299 -19.24 -16.42 -3.56
CA ASP A 299 -20.01 -15.40 -4.28
C ASP A 299 -20.75 -14.45 -3.31
N THR A 300 -21.27 -15.00 -2.21
CA THR A 300 -21.95 -14.22 -1.16
C THR A 300 -20.99 -13.21 -0.50
N VAL A 301 -19.78 -13.61 -0.17
CA VAL A 301 -18.74 -12.72 0.37
C VAL A 301 -18.37 -11.65 -0.65
N ALA A 302 -18.13 -12.04 -1.90
CA ALA A 302 -17.76 -11.12 -2.96
C ALA A 302 -18.80 -10.03 -3.21
N LYS A 303 -20.09 -10.40 -3.26
CA LYS A 303 -21.22 -9.47 -3.37
C LYS A 303 -21.31 -8.52 -2.18
N GLN A 304 -21.09 -9.03 -0.98
CA GLN A 304 -21.10 -8.19 0.23
C GLN A 304 -19.93 -7.19 0.24
N VAL A 305 -18.73 -7.63 -0.15
CA VAL A 305 -17.55 -6.73 -0.29
C VAL A 305 -17.85 -5.61 -1.29
N THR A 306 -18.39 -5.95 -2.47
CA THR A 306 -18.73 -4.96 -3.51
C THR A 306 -19.75 -3.95 -2.98
N LYS A 307 -20.79 -4.42 -2.28
CA LYS A 307 -21.80 -3.56 -1.66
C LYS A 307 -21.20 -2.63 -0.59
N ASN A 308 -20.37 -3.16 0.29
CA ASN A 308 -19.79 -2.40 1.42
C ASN A 308 -18.77 -1.34 0.96
N ARG A 309 -18.01 -1.61 -0.10
CA ARG A 309 -17.04 -0.65 -0.66
C ARG A 309 -17.71 0.55 -1.31
N GLY A 310 -18.88 0.35 -1.92
CA GLY A 310 -19.52 1.36 -2.73
C GLY A 310 -18.77 1.64 -4.05
N PRO A 311 -19.09 2.75 -4.74
CA PRO A 311 -18.50 3.08 -6.02
C PRO A 311 -17.00 3.30 -5.96
N GLU A 312 -16.26 2.75 -6.93
CA GLU A 312 -14.84 3.02 -7.12
C GLU A 312 -14.67 4.08 -8.22
N SER A 313 -14.22 5.27 -7.85
CA SER A 313 -13.98 6.37 -8.79
C SER A 313 -12.75 7.16 -8.36
N TYR A 314 -11.66 6.98 -9.11
CA TYR A 314 -10.40 7.69 -8.89
C TYR A 314 -10.34 8.93 -9.78
N VAL A 315 -10.08 10.08 -9.16
CA VAL A 315 -9.98 11.38 -9.83
C VAL A 315 -8.74 12.13 -9.37
N PHE A 316 -8.25 13.06 -10.17
CA PHE A 316 -7.21 13.98 -9.69
C PHE A 316 -7.76 14.85 -8.55
N PRO A 317 -6.98 15.06 -7.47
CA PRO A 317 -7.47 15.78 -6.30
C PRO A 317 -7.73 17.25 -6.63
N ASN A 318 -8.88 17.76 -6.19
CA ASN A 318 -9.22 19.18 -6.25
C ASN A 318 -8.96 19.89 -4.91
N ALA A 319 -9.16 21.20 -4.84
CA ALA A 319 -8.93 21.99 -3.63
C ALA A 319 -9.70 21.47 -2.39
N LYS A 320 -10.92 20.94 -2.59
CA LYS A 320 -11.72 20.36 -1.50
C LYS A 320 -11.12 19.05 -0.99
N ASP A 321 -10.63 18.21 -1.90
CA ASP A 321 -9.97 16.96 -1.53
C ASP A 321 -8.68 17.23 -0.76
N ILE A 322 -7.87 18.16 -1.24
CA ILE A 322 -6.63 18.62 -0.57
C ILE A 322 -6.94 19.14 0.85
N ALA A 323 -7.93 19.99 0.99
CA ALA A 323 -8.34 20.54 2.29
C ALA A 323 -8.82 19.43 3.27
N ASN A 324 -9.54 18.42 2.79
CA ASN A 324 -9.98 17.32 3.62
C ASN A 324 -8.82 16.40 4.02
N LEU A 325 -7.92 16.07 3.09
CA LEU A 325 -6.72 15.31 3.39
C LEU A 325 -5.79 16.06 4.35
N GLN A 326 -5.73 17.41 4.26
CA GLN A 326 -4.98 18.23 5.22
C GLN A 326 -5.55 18.11 6.63
N LYS A 327 -6.87 18.12 6.81
CA LYS A 327 -7.50 17.88 8.13
C LYS A 327 -7.13 16.52 8.69
N THR A 328 -7.08 15.48 7.83
CA THR A 328 -6.62 14.16 8.24
C THR A 328 -5.15 14.17 8.67
N ALA A 329 -4.27 14.83 7.90
CA ALA A 329 -2.85 14.94 8.22
C ALA A 329 -2.62 15.71 9.54
N ASP A 330 -3.31 16.83 9.74
CA ASP A 330 -3.22 17.63 10.97
C ASP A 330 -3.70 16.83 12.18
N TRP A 331 -4.80 16.08 12.07
CA TRP A 331 -5.28 15.19 13.12
C TRP A 331 -4.28 14.05 13.43
N LEU A 332 -3.67 13.44 12.41
CA LEU A 332 -2.64 12.40 12.61
C LEU A 332 -1.43 12.93 13.37
N LEU A 333 -1.04 14.18 13.10
CA LEU A 333 0.04 14.85 13.83
C LEU A 333 -0.34 15.13 15.29
N GLU A 334 -1.55 15.67 15.53
CA GLU A 334 -2.08 15.92 16.86
C GLU A 334 -2.14 14.63 17.71
N GLN A 335 -2.57 13.53 17.09
CA GLN A 335 -2.59 12.21 17.75
C GLN A 335 -1.20 11.57 17.91
N LYS A 336 -0.14 12.21 17.40
CA LYS A 336 1.25 11.70 17.41
C LYS A 336 1.42 10.36 16.65
N ILE A 337 0.58 10.16 15.62
CA ILE A 337 0.66 8.99 14.71
C ILE A 337 1.74 9.23 13.67
N ILE A 338 1.88 10.48 13.20
CA ILE A 338 2.95 10.89 12.30
C ILE A 338 3.97 11.79 13.03
N PRO A 339 5.27 11.73 12.65
CA PRO A 339 6.34 12.41 13.36
C PRO A 339 6.42 13.91 13.06
N GLN A 340 5.88 14.35 11.91
CA GLN A 340 5.99 15.74 11.45
C GLN A 340 4.79 16.13 10.58
N ARG A 341 4.60 17.44 10.43
CA ARG A 341 3.55 18.01 9.60
C ARG A 341 3.76 17.67 8.13
N VAL A 342 2.69 17.34 7.44
CA VAL A 342 2.64 17.19 5.98
C VAL A 342 1.79 18.30 5.41
N ASP A 343 2.32 19.03 4.44
CA ASP A 343 1.55 19.92 3.58
C ASP A 343 1.02 19.15 2.39
N ILE A 344 -0.27 18.86 2.39
CA ILE A 344 -0.91 18.06 1.35
C ILE A 344 -0.86 18.76 -0.01
N THR A 345 -0.82 20.11 -0.05
CA THR A 345 -0.72 20.86 -1.32
C THR A 345 0.57 20.49 -2.07
N THR A 346 1.69 20.41 -1.33
CA THR A 346 2.98 20.01 -1.90
C THR A 346 3.15 18.52 -2.07
N ALA A 347 2.31 17.73 -1.39
CA ALA A 347 2.31 16.27 -1.50
C ALA A 347 1.54 15.74 -2.72
N VAL A 348 0.77 16.55 -3.43
CA VAL A 348 0.14 16.18 -4.70
C VAL A 348 1.20 16.06 -5.79
N CYS A 349 1.12 15.02 -6.62
CA CYS A 349 2.07 14.84 -7.71
C CYS A 349 1.99 16.00 -8.72
N PRO A 350 3.12 16.56 -9.18
CA PRO A 350 3.14 17.63 -10.19
C PRO A 350 2.89 17.03 -11.59
N LEU A 351 1.64 16.62 -11.83
CA LEU A 351 1.22 16.04 -13.11
C LEU A 351 0.52 17.07 -14.01
N GLU A 352 0.83 18.36 -13.82
CA GLU A 352 0.22 19.43 -14.59
C GLU A 352 0.42 19.25 -16.09
N THR A 353 -0.60 19.61 -16.80
CA THR A 353 -0.72 19.65 -18.24
C THR A 353 0.41 20.50 -18.82
N THR A 354 1.49 19.87 -19.26
CA THR A 354 2.23 20.47 -20.36
C THR A 354 1.24 20.48 -21.52
N ALA A 355 0.59 21.62 -21.74
CA ALA A 355 -0.13 21.84 -22.97
C ALA A 355 0.85 21.49 -24.09
N ILE A 356 0.51 20.47 -24.86
CA ILE A 356 1.19 20.15 -26.12
C ILE A 356 1.04 21.44 -26.95
N ARG A 357 2.14 22.19 -27.03
CA ARG A 357 2.28 23.31 -27.97
C ARG A 357 2.57 22.76 -29.34
#